data_27731cdff9e9e0371cdf246f310a7fed
#
_entry.id   27731cdff9e9e0371cdf246f310a7fed
#
_cell.length_a   1.000
_cell.length_b   1.000
_cell.length_c   1.000
_cell.angle_alpha   90.00
_cell.angle_beta   90.00
_cell.angle_gamma   90.00
#
_symmetry.space_group_name_H-M   'P 1'
#
loop_
_entity.id
_entity.type
_entity.pdbx_description
1 polymer ?
#
loop_
_entity_poly.entity_id
_entity_poly.type
_entity_poly.pdbx_seq_one_letter_code
_entity_poly.pdbx_strand_id
1 'polypeptide(L)'
;QWNGAEFGLVFSTMGFASLIMPTLFGILADKWKANYVFAILHMLFAATMCVLPFIDSPVSFFWVLFVAMSFYMPTIGLNNSIGFAILKNEGKDPTTYFPPIRVWGTVGFIVAMWITNMFTKDWGLGMSIKVSFIISAIVAFGLSLFAFFFLPVIKKEKEAKTNEKKSLVQKLGLEAFVLFKQKKMALFFVFSLLLGGSLQLTNAYGDSFLQDATIFPKGVLINNFSTIILSVSQISETLFILAIPFFMKRFGIKK
;
A
#
# COMPACT_ATOMS: atom_id res chain seq x y z
N GLN A 1 1.98 6.43 26.90
CA GLN A 1 1.49 7.14 25.69
C GLN A 1 2.70 7.69 24.96
N TRP A 2 2.79 7.44 23.66
CA TRP A 2 3.87 7.98 22.83
C TRP A 2 3.59 9.46 22.53
N ASN A 3 4.64 10.24 22.43
CA ASN A 3 4.52 11.62 22.01
C ASN A 3 4.42 11.75 20.48
N GLY A 4 4.05 12.94 19.98
CA GLY A 4 3.88 13.15 18.54
C GLY A 4 5.12 12.91 17.70
N ALA A 5 6.34 13.16 18.27
CA ALA A 5 7.60 12.90 17.57
C ALA A 5 7.89 11.40 17.45
N GLU A 6 7.62 10.62 18.50
CA GLU A 6 7.75 9.16 18.48
C GLU A 6 6.77 8.54 17.49
N PHE A 7 5.53 9.04 17.44
CA PHE A 7 4.54 8.61 16.46
C PHE A 7 5.00 8.92 15.02
N GLY A 8 5.47 10.14 14.77
CA GLY A 8 6.01 10.54 13.46
C GLY A 8 7.21 9.69 13.04
N LEU A 9 8.11 9.37 13.99
CA LEU A 9 9.25 8.49 13.73
C LEU A 9 8.79 7.09 13.31
N VAL A 10 7.84 6.50 14.02
CA VAL A 10 7.27 5.18 13.69
C VAL A 10 6.60 5.20 12.31
N PHE A 11 5.87 6.26 11.99
CA PHE A 11 5.22 6.41 10.68
C PHE A 11 6.22 6.55 9.53
N SER A 12 7.40 7.13 9.78
CA SER A 12 8.45 7.31 8.77
C SER A 12 9.02 5.97 8.25
N THR A 13 8.84 4.87 8.98
CA THR A 13 9.27 3.53 8.55
C THR A 13 8.71 3.15 7.18
N MET A 14 7.45 3.53 6.91
CA MET A 14 6.79 3.30 5.62
C MET A 14 7.51 4.04 4.48
N GLY A 15 7.87 5.30 4.72
CA GLY A 15 8.60 6.12 3.76
C GLY A 15 9.99 5.54 3.44
N PHE A 16 10.78 5.24 4.46
CA PHE A 16 12.12 4.66 4.29
C PHE A 16 12.06 3.30 3.58
N ALA A 17 11.15 2.41 3.98
CA ALA A 17 10.97 1.12 3.33
C ALA A 17 10.57 1.27 1.86
N SER A 18 9.68 2.20 1.53
CA SER A 18 9.18 2.41 0.17
C SER A 18 10.21 2.97 -0.81
N LEU A 19 11.27 3.63 -0.32
CA LEU A 19 12.33 4.18 -1.18
C LEU A 19 13.22 3.09 -1.79
N ILE A 20 13.53 2.05 -1.04
CA ILE A 20 14.59 1.09 -1.41
C ILE A 20 14.01 -0.30 -1.70
N MET A 21 13.12 -0.78 -0.84
CA MET A 21 12.69 -2.18 -0.85
C MET A 21 11.90 -2.60 -2.10
N PRO A 22 11.02 -1.77 -2.69
CA PRO A 22 10.34 -2.14 -3.93
C PRO A 22 11.29 -2.43 -5.09
N THR A 23 12.38 -1.67 -5.20
CA THR A 23 13.40 -1.90 -6.23
C THR A 23 14.13 -3.21 -6.01
N LEU A 24 14.57 -3.49 -4.78
CA LEU A 24 15.29 -4.72 -4.44
C LEU A 24 14.44 -5.97 -4.68
N PHE A 25 13.23 -5.99 -4.15
CA PHE A 25 12.31 -7.13 -4.30
C PHE A 25 11.69 -7.21 -5.70
N GLY A 26 11.59 -6.09 -6.42
CA GLY A 26 11.25 -6.08 -7.84
C GLY A 26 12.29 -6.85 -8.68
N ILE A 27 13.58 -6.55 -8.48
CA ILE A 27 14.68 -7.28 -9.14
C ILE A 27 14.64 -8.77 -8.76
N LEU A 28 14.34 -9.08 -7.51
CA LEU A 28 14.23 -10.46 -7.05
C LEU A 28 13.06 -11.18 -7.72
N ALA A 29 11.90 -10.52 -7.80
CA ALA A 29 10.72 -11.04 -8.49
C ALA A 29 10.96 -11.21 -10.01
N ASP A 30 11.86 -10.40 -10.56
CA ASP A 30 12.27 -10.53 -11.94
C ASP A 30 13.15 -11.76 -12.20
N LYS A 31 13.95 -12.16 -11.25
CA LYS A 31 14.77 -13.38 -11.35
C LYS A 31 13.98 -14.64 -10.98
N TRP A 32 13.09 -14.53 -10.02
CA TRP A 32 12.25 -15.62 -9.53
C TRP A 32 10.82 -15.47 -10.08
N LYS A 33 9.91 -16.31 -9.60
CA LYS A 33 8.49 -16.20 -9.94
C LYS A 33 7.84 -15.18 -9.03
N ALA A 34 7.28 -14.12 -9.61
CA ALA A 34 6.73 -12.98 -8.87
C ALA A 34 5.66 -13.38 -7.82
N ASN A 35 4.84 -14.38 -8.11
CA ASN A 35 3.84 -14.91 -7.19
C ASN A 35 4.46 -15.53 -5.92
N TYR A 36 5.58 -16.26 -6.05
CA TYR A 36 6.26 -16.83 -4.89
C TYR A 36 6.98 -15.75 -4.06
N VAL A 37 7.60 -14.77 -4.72
CA VAL A 37 8.19 -13.63 -4.00
C VAL A 37 7.11 -12.88 -3.24
N PHE A 38 5.96 -12.62 -3.86
CA PHE A 38 4.81 -12.00 -3.22
C PHE A 38 4.31 -12.81 -2.00
N ALA A 39 4.18 -14.13 -2.14
CA ALA A 39 3.76 -15.01 -1.06
C ALA A 39 4.74 -15.00 0.12
N ILE A 40 6.05 -15.12 -0.14
CA ILE A 40 7.09 -15.11 0.89
C ILE A 40 7.12 -13.77 1.63
N LEU A 41 6.99 -12.65 0.91
CA LEU A 41 6.97 -11.33 1.53
C LEU A 41 5.77 -11.15 2.47
N HIS A 42 4.59 -11.65 2.10
CA HIS A 42 3.43 -11.62 2.99
C HIS A 42 3.57 -12.56 4.18
N MET A 43 4.25 -13.70 4.02
CA MET A 43 4.56 -14.60 5.14
C MET A 43 5.49 -13.93 6.16
N LEU A 44 6.56 -13.27 5.68
CA LEU A 44 7.51 -12.56 6.54
C LEU A 44 6.86 -11.34 7.20
N PHE A 45 6.00 -10.62 6.47
CA PHE A 45 5.21 -9.54 7.03
C PHE A 45 4.27 -10.04 8.13
N ALA A 46 3.56 -11.15 7.91
CA ALA A 46 2.69 -11.75 8.91
C ALA A 46 3.46 -12.12 10.19
N ALA A 47 4.62 -12.75 10.05
CA ALA A 47 5.47 -13.10 11.18
C ALA A 47 5.91 -11.88 11.99
N THR A 48 6.31 -10.79 11.33
CA THR A 48 6.70 -9.55 12.02
C THR A 48 5.51 -8.85 12.67
N MET A 49 4.32 -8.88 12.06
CA MET A 49 3.09 -8.36 12.67
C MET A 49 2.69 -9.10 13.96
N CYS A 50 2.97 -10.40 14.06
CA CYS A 50 2.74 -11.17 15.30
C CYS A 50 3.64 -10.73 16.46
N VAL A 51 4.78 -10.12 16.20
CA VAL A 51 5.72 -9.67 17.24
C VAL A 51 5.34 -8.30 17.82
N LEU A 52 4.77 -7.40 16.99
CA LEU A 52 4.48 -6.01 17.38
C LEU A 52 3.62 -5.86 18.64
N PRO A 53 2.58 -6.68 18.91
CA PRO A 53 1.75 -6.56 20.12
C PRO A 53 2.52 -6.69 21.44
N PHE A 54 3.68 -7.32 21.41
CA PHE A 54 4.51 -7.60 22.60
C PHE A 54 5.60 -6.55 22.84
N ILE A 55 5.66 -5.52 22.00
CA ILE A 55 6.68 -4.47 22.08
C ILE A 55 6.06 -3.20 22.63
N ASP A 56 6.61 -2.69 23.73
CA ASP A 56 6.15 -1.46 24.38
C ASP A 56 7.12 -0.28 24.15
N SER A 57 8.41 -0.56 23.87
CA SER A 57 9.42 0.49 23.60
C SER A 57 9.26 1.09 22.21
N PRO A 58 9.15 2.43 22.05
CA PRO A 58 9.03 3.09 20.75
C PRO A 58 10.19 2.77 19.81
N VAL A 59 11.40 2.67 20.32
CA VAL A 59 12.61 2.38 19.50
C VAL A 59 12.58 0.95 18.98
N SER A 60 12.25 -0.02 19.82
CA SER A 60 12.11 -1.42 19.40
C SER A 60 10.96 -1.58 18.42
N PHE A 61 9.85 -0.88 18.67
CA PHE A 61 8.69 -0.87 17.78
C PHE A 61 9.04 -0.31 16.40
N PHE A 62 9.80 0.79 16.35
CA PHE A 62 10.30 1.36 15.09
C PHE A 62 11.06 0.33 14.26
N TRP A 63 12.02 -0.37 14.84
CA TRP A 63 12.83 -1.33 14.10
C TRP A 63 12.03 -2.55 13.61
N VAL A 64 11.16 -3.10 14.44
CA VAL A 64 10.33 -4.24 14.03
C VAL A 64 9.32 -3.81 12.97
N LEU A 65 8.71 -2.64 13.11
CA LEU A 65 7.82 -2.11 12.09
C LEU A 65 8.57 -1.78 10.79
N PHE A 66 9.80 -1.26 10.87
CA PHE A 66 10.62 -1.01 9.68
C PHE A 66 10.90 -2.31 8.91
N VAL A 67 11.20 -3.40 9.61
CA VAL A 67 11.37 -4.73 9.00
C VAL A 67 10.04 -5.19 8.37
N ALA A 68 8.93 -5.05 9.08
CA ALA A 68 7.61 -5.38 8.56
C ALA A 68 7.29 -4.60 7.28
N MET A 69 7.48 -3.27 7.30
CA MET A 69 7.23 -2.41 6.13
C MET A 69 8.20 -2.71 4.99
N SER A 70 9.41 -3.16 5.28
CA SER A 70 10.38 -3.60 4.27
C SER A 70 9.89 -4.81 3.47
N PHE A 71 9.08 -5.67 4.07
CA PHE A 71 8.43 -6.78 3.37
C PHE A 71 7.11 -6.35 2.70
N TYR A 72 6.35 -5.45 3.32
CA TYR A 72 5.03 -5.06 2.82
C TYR A 72 5.09 -4.11 1.63
N MET A 73 5.92 -3.05 1.67
CA MET A 73 5.93 -2.01 0.62
C MET A 73 6.20 -2.54 -0.80
N PRO A 74 7.10 -3.51 -1.00
CA PRO A 74 7.30 -4.11 -2.32
C PRO A 74 6.07 -4.83 -2.85
N THR A 75 5.24 -5.39 -1.99
CA THR A 75 4.09 -6.20 -2.42
C THR A 75 3.02 -5.38 -3.13
N ILE A 76 2.93 -4.07 -2.85
CA ILE A 76 2.00 -3.16 -3.55
C ILE A 76 2.35 -3.08 -5.04
N GLY A 77 3.62 -2.88 -5.37
CA GLY A 77 4.10 -2.88 -6.75
C GLY A 77 4.00 -4.24 -7.42
N LEU A 78 4.36 -5.31 -6.69
CA LEU A 78 4.26 -6.67 -7.20
C LEU A 78 2.82 -7.07 -7.51
N ASN A 79 1.86 -6.71 -6.66
CA ASN A 79 0.44 -6.97 -6.89
C ASN A 79 -0.04 -6.34 -8.20
N ASN A 80 0.30 -5.07 -8.43
CA ASN A 80 -0.04 -4.38 -9.67
C ASN A 80 0.62 -5.05 -10.89
N SER A 81 1.89 -5.39 -10.78
CA SER A 81 2.65 -6.07 -11.85
C SER A 81 2.07 -7.44 -12.19
N ILE A 82 1.71 -8.24 -11.18
CA ILE A 82 1.06 -9.53 -11.34
C ILE A 82 -0.31 -9.37 -12.01
N GLY A 83 -1.11 -8.42 -11.56
CA GLY A 83 -2.43 -8.13 -12.13
C GLY A 83 -2.34 -7.74 -13.61
N PHE A 84 -1.40 -6.86 -13.97
CA PHE A 84 -1.16 -6.48 -15.37
C PHE A 84 -0.72 -7.67 -16.23
N ALA A 85 0.17 -8.51 -15.71
CA ALA A 85 0.66 -9.66 -16.44
C ALA A 85 -0.45 -10.72 -16.67
N ILE A 86 -1.32 -10.95 -15.69
CA ILE A 86 -2.48 -11.84 -15.83
C ILE A 86 -3.41 -11.32 -16.93
N LEU A 87 -3.76 -10.01 -16.90
CA LEU A 87 -4.63 -9.41 -17.91
C LEU A 87 -4.05 -9.52 -19.31
N LYS A 88 -2.75 -9.24 -19.48
CA LYS A 88 -2.07 -9.40 -20.76
C LYS A 88 -2.09 -10.84 -21.27
N ASN A 89 -1.85 -11.82 -20.39
CA ASN A 89 -1.88 -13.23 -20.77
C ASN A 89 -3.27 -13.71 -21.21
N GLU A 90 -4.33 -13.05 -20.72
CA GLU A 90 -5.70 -13.28 -21.17
C GLU A 90 -6.11 -12.43 -22.38
N GLY A 91 -5.19 -11.69 -22.97
CA GLY A 91 -5.47 -10.81 -24.12
C GLY A 91 -6.33 -9.59 -23.78
N LYS A 92 -6.44 -9.24 -22.48
CA LYS A 92 -7.21 -8.07 -22.02
C LYS A 92 -6.31 -6.85 -21.88
N ASP A 93 -6.84 -5.68 -22.28
CA ASP A 93 -6.13 -4.41 -22.10
C ASP A 93 -6.09 -4.00 -20.62
N PRO A 94 -4.90 -3.91 -19.97
CA PRO A 94 -4.79 -3.53 -18.58
C PRO A 94 -5.35 -2.13 -18.28
N THR A 95 -5.28 -1.19 -19.21
CA THR A 95 -5.76 0.17 -18.98
C THR A 95 -7.27 0.23 -18.77
N THR A 96 -8.00 -0.68 -19.37
CA THR A 96 -9.47 -0.77 -19.28
C THR A 96 -9.92 -1.68 -18.12
N TYR A 97 -9.25 -2.83 -17.94
CA TYR A 97 -9.72 -3.87 -17.02
C TYR A 97 -9.09 -3.81 -15.63
N PHE A 98 -7.94 -3.14 -15.47
CA PHE A 98 -7.28 -3.06 -14.16
C PHE A 98 -7.99 -2.12 -13.15
N PRO A 99 -8.53 -0.94 -13.53
CA PRO A 99 -9.18 -0.06 -12.57
C PRO A 99 -10.31 -0.72 -11.76
N PRO A 100 -11.25 -1.49 -12.35
CA PRO A 100 -12.26 -2.22 -11.57
C PRO A 100 -11.65 -3.25 -10.60
N ILE A 101 -10.55 -3.91 -10.97
CA ILE A 101 -9.86 -4.86 -10.09
C ILE A 101 -9.22 -4.10 -8.91
N ARG A 102 -8.59 -2.95 -9.17
CA ARG A 102 -7.93 -2.11 -8.16
C ARG A 102 -8.91 -1.61 -7.09
N VAL A 103 -10.17 -1.37 -7.45
CA VAL A 103 -11.24 -0.94 -6.53
C VAL A 103 -11.43 -1.92 -5.37
N TRP A 104 -11.29 -3.24 -5.60
CA TRP A 104 -11.40 -4.22 -4.54
C TRP A 104 -10.37 -4.04 -3.42
N GLY A 105 -9.19 -3.47 -3.75
CA GLY A 105 -8.22 -3.07 -2.73
C GLY A 105 -8.74 -1.95 -1.81
N THR A 106 -9.43 -0.96 -2.37
CA THR A 106 -10.06 0.12 -1.58
C THR A 106 -11.24 -0.40 -0.76
N VAL A 107 -12.06 -1.29 -1.32
CA VAL A 107 -13.14 -1.97 -0.57
C VAL A 107 -12.56 -2.74 0.62
N GLY A 108 -11.49 -3.52 0.40
CA GLY A 108 -10.80 -4.24 1.48
C GLY A 108 -10.27 -3.29 2.57
N PHE A 109 -9.75 -2.13 2.19
CA PHE A 109 -9.28 -1.11 3.13
C PHE A 109 -10.43 -0.55 3.98
N ILE A 110 -11.57 -0.22 3.36
CA ILE A 110 -12.79 0.24 4.08
C ILE A 110 -13.25 -0.82 5.08
N VAL A 111 -13.33 -2.08 4.65
CA VAL A 111 -13.73 -3.21 5.52
C VAL A 111 -12.75 -3.34 6.70
N ALA A 112 -11.45 -3.24 6.46
CA ALA A 112 -10.44 -3.29 7.52
C ALA A 112 -10.59 -2.13 8.52
N MET A 113 -10.87 -0.90 8.06
CA MET A 113 -11.15 0.25 8.92
C MET A 113 -12.36 0.00 9.80
N TRP A 114 -13.45 -0.52 9.26
CA TRP A 114 -14.67 -0.81 10.01
C TRP A 114 -14.46 -1.94 11.02
N ILE A 115 -13.80 -3.02 10.64
CA ILE A 115 -13.44 -4.11 11.53
C ILE A 115 -12.60 -3.58 12.69
N THR A 116 -11.55 -2.80 12.40
CA THR A 116 -10.69 -2.22 13.43
C THR A 116 -11.51 -1.35 14.40
N ASN A 117 -12.40 -0.50 13.88
CA ASN A 117 -13.26 0.33 14.73
C ASN A 117 -14.18 -0.52 15.62
N MET A 118 -14.77 -1.60 15.10
CA MET A 118 -15.62 -2.51 15.87
C MET A 118 -14.86 -3.18 17.02
N PHE A 119 -13.60 -3.56 16.80
CA PHE A 119 -12.85 -4.27 17.84
C PHE A 119 -12.22 -3.35 18.88
N THR A 120 -11.88 -2.11 18.53
CA THR A 120 -11.04 -1.24 19.38
C THR A 120 -11.79 -0.12 20.09
N LYS A 121 -13.01 0.23 19.68
CA LYS A 121 -13.78 1.33 20.25
C LYS A 121 -14.90 0.83 21.17
N ASP A 122 -15.43 1.74 22.00
CA ASP A 122 -16.51 1.47 22.98
C ASP A 122 -17.81 0.93 22.34
N TRP A 123 -17.95 1.10 21.05
CA TRP A 123 -19.07 0.55 20.27
C TRP A 123 -18.93 -0.94 19.96
N GLY A 124 -17.77 -1.50 20.19
CA GLY A 124 -17.42 -2.89 19.92
C GLY A 124 -17.00 -3.67 21.16
N LEU A 125 -16.07 -4.59 20.97
CA LEU A 125 -15.60 -5.48 22.01
C LEU A 125 -14.60 -4.83 22.99
N GLY A 126 -14.27 -3.54 22.82
CA GLY A 126 -13.35 -2.80 23.70
C GLY A 126 -11.93 -3.42 23.77
N MET A 127 -11.54 -4.15 22.73
CA MET A 127 -10.24 -4.82 22.69
C MET A 127 -9.09 -3.83 22.50
N SER A 128 -7.92 -4.19 22.99
CA SER A 128 -6.72 -3.39 22.78
C SER A 128 -6.41 -3.22 21.29
N ILE A 129 -5.91 -2.04 20.90
CA ILE A 129 -5.43 -1.75 19.53
C ILE A 129 -4.37 -2.77 19.05
N LYS A 130 -3.69 -3.45 19.97
CA LYS A 130 -2.74 -4.54 19.68
C LYS A 130 -3.37 -5.68 18.88
N VAL A 131 -4.69 -5.89 19.00
CA VAL A 131 -5.45 -6.89 18.23
C VAL A 131 -5.42 -6.60 16.72
N SER A 132 -5.35 -5.33 16.32
CA SER A 132 -5.25 -4.95 14.91
C SER A 132 -4.00 -5.53 14.22
N PHE A 133 -2.89 -5.63 14.94
CA PHE A 133 -1.67 -6.26 14.41
C PHE A 133 -1.85 -7.77 14.21
N ILE A 134 -2.56 -8.44 15.12
CA ILE A 134 -2.86 -9.88 15.00
C ILE A 134 -3.80 -10.13 13.84
N ILE A 135 -4.85 -9.30 13.67
CA ILE A 135 -5.76 -9.39 12.51
C ILE A 135 -4.97 -9.20 11.20
N SER A 136 -4.09 -8.20 11.15
CA SER A 136 -3.23 -7.95 9.99
C SER A 136 -2.31 -9.16 9.69
N ALA A 137 -1.77 -9.79 10.73
CA ALA A 137 -0.95 -10.99 10.58
C ALA A 137 -1.74 -12.17 10.00
N ILE A 138 -2.96 -12.40 10.50
CA ILE A 138 -3.84 -13.49 10.02
C ILE A 138 -4.23 -13.27 8.55
N VAL A 139 -4.61 -12.05 8.20
CA VAL A 139 -4.98 -11.70 6.81
C VAL A 139 -3.77 -11.83 5.88
N ALA A 140 -2.60 -11.34 6.29
CA ALA A 140 -1.38 -11.45 5.50
C ALA A 140 -0.94 -12.90 5.31
N PHE A 141 -1.05 -13.73 6.36
CA PHE A 141 -0.78 -15.16 6.28
C PHE A 141 -1.74 -15.86 5.30
N GLY A 142 -3.05 -15.59 5.41
CA GLY A 142 -4.05 -16.11 4.49
C GLY A 142 -3.78 -15.69 3.04
N LEU A 143 -3.40 -14.43 2.82
CA LEU A 143 -3.02 -13.92 1.49
C LEU A 143 -1.75 -14.59 0.96
N SER A 144 -0.77 -14.86 1.84
CA SER A 144 0.44 -15.60 1.47
C SER A 144 0.11 -17.00 0.97
N LEU A 145 -0.74 -17.74 1.70
CA LEU A 145 -1.19 -19.07 1.28
C LEU A 145 -1.98 -19.01 -0.04
N PHE A 146 -2.90 -18.05 -0.15
CA PHE A 146 -3.64 -17.84 -1.39
C PHE A 146 -2.69 -17.58 -2.58
N ALA A 147 -1.71 -16.70 -2.40
CA ALA A 147 -0.76 -16.38 -3.45
C ALA A 147 0.11 -17.58 -3.83
N PHE A 148 0.48 -18.40 -2.86
CA PHE A 148 1.31 -19.57 -3.09
C PHE A 148 0.56 -20.67 -3.88
N PHE A 149 -0.70 -20.94 -3.54
CA PHE A 149 -1.46 -22.06 -4.11
C PHE A 149 -2.31 -21.68 -5.31
N PHE A 150 -2.86 -20.47 -5.35
CA PHE A 150 -3.89 -20.08 -6.34
C PHE A 150 -3.42 -19.04 -7.36
N LEU A 151 -2.39 -18.23 -7.07
CA LEU A 151 -1.92 -17.27 -8.06
C LEU A 151 -1.19 -17.98 -9.21
N PRO A 152 -1.58 -17.71 -10.46
CA PRO A 152 -0.94 -18.33 -11.60
C PRO A 152 0.53 -17.92 -11.68
N VAL A 153 1.38 -18.87 -12.04
CA VAL A 153 2.78 -18.60 -12.32
C VAL A 153 2.88 -17.87 -13.66
N ILE A 154 3.18 -16.58 -13.59
CA ILE A 154 3.36 -15.76 -14.77
C ILE A 154 4.67 -16.19 -15.45
N LYS A 155 4.56 -16.79 -16.64
CA LYS A 155 5.70 -17.00 -17.51
C LYS A 155 6.07 -15.63 -18.07
N LYS A 156 7.29 -15.15 -17.75
CA LYS A 156 7.84 -14.01 -18.48
C LYS A 156 7.95 -14.41 -19.94
N GLU A 157 7.41 -13.58 -20.83
CA GLU A 157 7.89 -13.59 -22.21
C GLU A 157 9.41 -13.46 -22.15
N LYS A 158 10.11 -14.41 -22.77
CA LYS A 158 11.56 -14.30 -22.94
C LYS A 158 11.75 -13.00 -23.73
N GLU A 159 12.08 -11.89 -23.03
CA GLU A 159 12.64 -10.74 -23.74
C GLU A 159 13.71 -11.32 -24.66
N ALA A 160 13.55 -11.05 -25.95
CA ALA A 160 14.54 -11.45 -26.94
C ALA A 160 15.90 -11.11 -26.35
N LYS A 161 16.78 -12.09 -26.24
CA LYS A 161 18.12 -11.94 -25.66
C LYS A 161 18.87 -10.88 -26.47
N THR A 162 18.59 -9.63 -26.17
CA THR A 162 19.52 -8.55 -26.54
C THR A 162 20.71 -8.78 -25.62
N ASN A 163 21.79 -9.26 -26.18
CA ASN A 163 23.07 -9.55 -25.50
C ASN A 163 23.76 -8.28 -24.95
N GLU A 164 23.03 -7.20 -24.77
CA GLU A 164 23.50 -5.98 -24.14
C GLU A 164 23.52 -6.18 -22.63
N LYS A 165 24.71 -6.13 -22.05
CA LYS A 165 24.93 -6.10 -20.60
C LYS A 165 24.20 -4.88 -20.06
N LYS A 166 22.94 -5.05 -19.59
CA LYS A 166 22.18 -3.99 -18.92
C LYS A 166 23.07 -3.37 -17.83
N SER A 167 23.34 -2.07 -17.91
CA SER A 167 24.06 -1.30 -16.91
C SER A 167 23.38 -1.45 -15.52
N LEU A 168 24.12 -1.27 -14.43
CA LEU A 168 23.53 -1.22 -13.08
C LEU A 168 22.41 -0.18 -12.98
N VAL A 169 22.56 0.96 -13.66
CA VAL A 169 21.56 2.03 -13.75
C VAL A 169 20.26 1.51 -14.39
N GLN A 170 20.36 0.72 -15.45
CA GLN A 170 19.22 0.09 -16.12
C GLN A 170 18.56 -0.99 -15.26
N LYS A 171 19.38 -1.80 -14.59
CA LYS A 171 18.87 -2.85 -13.67
C LYS A 171 18.13 -2.28 -12.47
N LEU A 172 18.53 -1.09 -11.99
CA LEU A 172 17.91 -0.41 -10.86
C LEU A 172 16.75 0.51 -11.27
N GLY A 173 16.42 0.60 -12.57
CA GLY A 173 15.37 1.49 -13.07
C GLY A 173 15.70 2.98 -12.94
N LEU A 174 16.95 3.33 -12.63
CA LEU A 174 17.39 4.73 -12.44
C LEU A 174 17.35 5.54 -13.74
N GLU A 175 17.18 4.90 -14.88
CA GLU A 175 16.93 5.59 -16.16
C GLU A 175 15.68 6.47 -16.11
N ALA A 176 14.70 6.13 -15.26
CA ALA A 176 13.52 6.96 -15.07
C ALA A 176 13.87 8.39 -14.59
N PHE A 177 14.99 8.57 -13.87
CA PHE A 177 15.46 9.89 -13.45
C PHE A 177 15.86 10.80 -14.61
N VAL A 178 16.18 10.24 -15.79
CA VAL A 178 16.44 11.04 -17.00
C VAL A 178 15.19 11.82 -17.41
N LEU A 179 14.00 11.31 -17.11
CA LEU A 179 12.73 12.00 -17.38
C LEU A 179 12.59 13.32 -16.63
N PHE A 180 13.27 13.51 -15.50
CA PHE A 180 13.28 14.79 -14.78
C PHE A 180 13.93 15.95 -15.57
N LYS A 181 14.72 15.64 -16.59
CA LYS A 181 15.28 16.67 -17.50
C LYS A 181 14.19 17.32 -18.36
N GLN A 182 13.05 16.67 -18.55
CA GLN A 182 11.92 17.21 -19.29
C GLN A 182 11.01 17.98 -18.32
N LYS A 183 10.84 19.30 -18.54
CA LYS A 183 10.05 20.20 -17.64
C LYS A 183 8.64 19.67 -17.36
N LYS A 184 7.94 19.11 -18.35
CA LYS A 184 6.58 18.56 -18.17
C LYS A 184 6.58 17.36 -17.23
N MET A 185 7.57 16.47 -17.38
CA MET A 185 7.70 15.30 -16.54
C MET A 185 8.15 15.67 -15.12
N ALA A 186 9.09 16.59 -14.98
CA ALA A 186 9.50 17.12 -13.69
C ALA A 186 8.33 17.73 -12.91
N LEU A 187 7.51 18.57 -13.56
CA LEU A 187 6.29 19.13 -12.97
C LEU A 187 5.30 18.03 -12.54
N PHE A 188 5.10 17.03 -13.38
CA PHE A 188 4.24 15.89 -13.04
C PHE A 188 4.73 15.14 -11.80
N PHE A 189 6.04 14.89 -11.70
CA PHE A 189 6.64 14.24 -10.52
C PHE A 189 6.49 15.08 -9.26
N VAL A 190 6.75 16.40 -9.34
CA VAL A 190 6.56 17.32 -8.20
C VAL A 190 5.10 17.34 -7.76
N PHE A 191 4.15 17.43 -8.70
CA PHE A 191 2.72 17.38 -8.40
C PHE A 191 2.34 16.04 -7.73
N SER A 192 2.81 14.93 -8.26
CA SER A 192 2.55 13.59 -7.71
C SER A 192 3.14 13.43 -6.31
N LEU A 193 4.34 13.99 -6.07
CA LEU A 193 4.98 14.00 -4.75
C LEU A 193 4.13 14.77 -3.73
N LEU A 194 3.70 15.99 -4.08
CA LEU A 194 2.89 16.83 -3.20
C LEU A 194 1.52 16.21 -2.92
N LEU A 195 0.87 15.66 -3.95
CA LEU A 195 -0.42 14.99 -3.81
C LEU A 195 -0.30 13.73 -2.94
N GLY A 196 0.71 12.90 -3.19
CA GLY A 196 0.98 11.71 -2.39
C GLY A 196 1.32 12.04 -0.94
N GLY A 197 2.11 13.09 -0.72
CA GLY A 197 2.43 13.58 0.63
C GLY A 197 1.20 14.05 1.39
N SER A 198 0.33 14.83 0.74
CA SER A 198 -0.93 15.30 1.34
C SER A 198 -1.86 14.14 1.69
N LEU A 199 -2.00 13.16 0.80
CA LEU A 199 -2.79 11.95 1.06
C LEU A 199 -2.23 11.16 2.23
N GLN A 200 -0.92 11.01 2.30
CA GLN A 200 -0.27 10.27 3.38
C GLN A 200 -0.41 10.97 4.74
N LEU A 201 -0.34 12.31 4.78
CA LEU A 201 -0.62 13.07 6.00
C LEU A 201 -2.05 12.86 6.48
N THR A 202 -3.03 12.88 5.58
CA THR A 202 -4.44 12.62 5.92
C THR A 202 -4.63 11.20 6.46
N ASN A 203 -4.00 10.21 5.85
CA ASN A 203 -4.09 8.82 6.31
C ASN A 203 -3.37 8.61 7.66
N ALA A 204 -2.26 9.32 7.91
CA ALA A 204 -1.50 9.18 9.15
C ALA A 204 -2.15 9.88 10.35
N TYR A 205 -2.63 11.09 10.15
CA TYR A 205 -3.06 11.96 11.25
C TYR A 205 -4.56 12.22 11.29
N GLY A 206 -5.32 11.80 10.28
CA GLY A 206 -6.75 12.07 10.17
C GLY A 206 -7.56 11.54 11.36
N ASP A 207 -7.29 10.33 11.80
CA ASP A 207 -7.98 9.74 12.96
C ASP A 207 -7.64 10.50 14.24
N SER A 208 -6.36 10.80 14.47
CA SER A 208 -5.91 11.60 15.63
C SER A 208 -6.51 13.00 15.63
N PHE A 209 -6.63 13.64 14.47
CA PHE A 209 -7.26 14.94 14.30
C PHE A 209 -8.76 14.91 14.67
N LEU A 210 -9.49 13.91 14.19
CA LEU A 210 -10.92 13.77 14.53
C LEU A 210 -11.17 13.40 15.98
N GLN A 211 -10.18 12.84 16.67
CA GLN A 211 -10.26 12.50 18.10
C GLN A 211 -9.73 13.62 19.01
N ASP A 212 -9.21 14.71 18.47
CA ASP A 212 -8.66 15.80 19.27
C ASP A 212 -9.78 16.54 20.02
N ALA A 213 -9.76 16.42 21.35
CA ALA A 213 -10.77 17.03 22.23
C ALA A 213 -10.71 18.56 22.27
N THR A 214 -9.63 19.18 21.77
CA THR A 214 -9.52 20.64 21.65
C THR A 214 -10.27 21.18 20.45
N ILE A 215 -10.44 20.36 19.42
CA ILE A 215 -11.14 20.69 18.17
C ILE A 215 -12.59 20.19 18.22
N PHE A 216 -12.77 18.93 18.66
CA PHE A 216 -14.07 18.29 18.75
C PHE A 216 -14.35 17.87 20.20
N PRO A 217 -15.41 18.40 20.86
CA PRO A 217 -15.76 18.01 22.23
C PRO A 217 -15.93 16.50 22.39
N LYS A 218 -15.47 15.96 23.52
CA LYS A 218 -15.65 14.53 23.83
C LYS A 218 -17.13 14.13 23.86
N GLY A 219 -17.44 12.97 23.31
CA GLY A 219 -18.82 12.44 23.27
C GLY A 219 -19.59 12.80 22.00
N VAL A 220 -19.03 13.60 21.10
CA VAL A 220 -19.63 13.83 19.79
C VAL A 220 -19.43 12.59 18.92
N LEU A 221 -20.40 12.27 18.05
CA LEU A 221 -20.35 11.14 17.10
C LEU A 221 -19.03 11.06 16.32
N ILE A 222 -18.42 12.21 16.02
CA ILE A 222 -17.15 12.31 15.29
C ILE A 222 -16.02 11.55 15.99
N ASN A 223 -15.91 11.67 17.32
CA ASN A 223 -14.82 11.00 18.06
C ASN A 223 -15.00 9.47 18.08
N ASN A 224 -16.24 9.00 18.24
CA ASN A 224 -16.54 7.58 18.34
C ASN A 224 -16.47 6.88 16.98
N PHE A 225 -16.78 7.59 15.89
CA PHE A 225 -16.83 7.06 14.54
C PHE A 225 -15.76 7.65 13.61
N SER A 226 -14.68 8.19 14.15
CA SER A 226 -13.62 8.87 13.38
C SER A 226 -13.10 8.03 12.21
N THR A 227 -12.82 6.75 12.44
CA THR A 227 -12.34 5.82 11.42
C THR A 227 -13.39 5.54 10.34
N ILE A 228 -14.67 5.47 10.74
CA ILE A 228 -15.79 5.31 9.79
C ILE A 228 -15.95 6.58 8.95
N ILE A 229 -15.83 7.76 9.57
CA ILE A 229 -15.90 9.04 8.86
C ILE A 229 -14.77 9.15 7.83
N LEU A 230 -13.56 8.75 8.20
CA LEU A 230 -12.43 8.70 7.25
C LEU A 230 -12.67 7.74 6.09
N SER A 231 -13.48 6.69 6.28
CA SER A 231 -13.81 5.79 5.17
C SER A 231 -14.62 6.44 4.05
N VAL A 232 -15.27 7.58 4.30
CA VAL A 232 -15.98 8.37 3.28
C VAL A 232 -15.02 8.85 2.19
N SER A 233 -13.78 9.22 2.56
CA SER A 233 -12.75 9.58 1.59
C SER A 233 -12.39 8.41 0.67
N GLN A 234 -12.33 7.21 1.20
CA GLN A 234 -12.06 6.00 0.45
C GLN A 234 -13.23 5.60 -0.47
N ILE A 235 -14.47 5.83 -0.02
CA ILE A 235 -15.66 5.65 -0.88
C ILE A 235 -15.60 6.62 -2.06
N SER A 236 -15.27 7.88 -1.81
CA SER A 236 -15.08 8.88 -2.88
C SER A 236 -13.98 8.47 -3.85
N GLU A 237 -12.83 8.01 -3.35
CA GLU A 237 -11.74 7.48 -4.18
C GLU A 237 -12.23 6.35 -5.09
N THR A 238 -12.98 5.40 -4.53
CA THR A 238 -13.59 4.29 -5.28
C THR A 238 -14.45 4.78 -6.45
N LEU A 239 -15.34 5.75 -6.20
CA LEU A 239 -16.21 6.31 -7.22
C LEU A 239 -15.41 7.00 -8.33
N PHE A 240 -14.38 7.77 -7.97
CA PHE A 240 -13.53 8.43 -8.96
C PHE A 240 -12.71 7.42 -9.79
N ILE A 241 -12.17 6.36 -9.18
CA ILE A 241 -11.46 5.31 -9.92
C ILE A 241 -12.38 4.64 -10.94
N LEU A 242 -13.62 4.33 -10.56
CA LEU A 242 -14.62 3.75 -11.47
C LEU A 242 -15.04 4.72 -12.59
N ALA A 243 -14.97 6.02 -12.33
CA ALA A 243 -15.28 7.04 -13.32
C ALA A 243 -14.15 7.28 -14.35
N ILE A 244 -12.91 6.85 -14.07
CA ILE A 244 -11.76 7.05 -14.97
C ILE A 244 -12.03 6.57 -16.40
N PRO A 245 -12.54 5.35 -16.67
CA PRO A 245 -12.78 4.91 -18.04
C PRO A 245 -13.79 5.78 -18.80
N PHE A 246 -14.79 6.31 -18.08
CA PHE A 246 -15.78 7.23 -18.68
C PHE A 246 -15.12 8.55 -19.10
N PHE A 247 -14.33 9.15 -18.23
CA PHE A 247 -13.62 10.40 -18.53
C PHE A 247 -12.60 10.21 -19.64
N MET A 248 -11.88 9.10 -19.65
CA MET A 248 -10.91 8.79 -20.69
C MET A 248 -11.55 8.64 -22.07
N LYS A 249 -12.73 7.99 -22.15
CA LYS A 249 -13.46 7.87 -23.43
C LYS A 249 -13.98 9.20 -23.92
N ARG A 250 -14.45 10.08 -23.03
CA ARG A 250 -15.11 11.35 -23.40
C ARG A 250 -14.12 12.48 -23.66
N PHE A 251 -13.08 12.61 -22.89
CA PHE A 251 -12.15 13.75 -22.93
C PHE A 251 -10.75 13.38 -23.45
N GLY A 252 -10.40 12.10 -23.47
CA GLY A 252 -9.04 11.64 -23.79
C GLY A 252 -8.01 12.02 -22.72
N ILE A 253 -6.76 11.54 -22.88
CA ILE A 253 -5.66 11.83 -21.93
C ILE A 253 -5.02 13.22 -22.17
N LYS A 254 -5.28 13.85 -23.32
CA LYS A 254 -4.55 15.05 -23.79
C LYS A 254 -5.37 16.34 -23.81
N LYS A 255 -6.53 16.37 -23.20
CA LYS A 255 -7.31 17.63 -23.10
C LYS A 255 -7.38 18.11 -21.67
#